data_f13629486a5207f67645bc046c01b559
#
_entry.id   f13629486a5207f67645bc046c01b559
#
_cell.length_a   1.000
_cell.length_b   1.000
_cell.length_c   1.000
_cell.angle_alpha   90.00
_cell.angle_beta   90.00
_cell.angle_gamma   90.00
#
_symmetry.space_group_name_H-M   'P 1'
#
loop_
_entity.id
_entity.type
_entity.pdbx_description
1 polymer ?
#
loop_
_entity_poly.entity_id
_entity_poly.type
_entity_poly.pdbx_seq_one_letter_code
_entity_poly.pdbx_strand_id
1 'polypeptide(L)'
;MTPRGEGRRQAIIEAAAAIIRESGPSAVSHRSVAKRAGCSLSATTYYFDGLEDLLHQAGLVNIGLWASRAEDVADRVEAFKGVPDLSQRVRFILQATLPAHGAYFGHYLQLISASQASPVKHAYRQGRQRLNAALRRVLRQLDSPLEPEMVIAIVDGAAVTALSEGRNVKSTAAGLLTDLIFLARGMPPFQAPGATAGSTSTPTAHTTRSATVTSSSSAG
;
A
#
# COMPACT_ATOMS: atom_id res chain seq x y z
N MET A 1 6.30 15.53 -26.31
CA MET A 1 6.69 16.60 -25.36
C MET A 1 8.20 16.76 -25.43
N THR A 2 8.75 17.97 -25.31
CA THR A 2 10.21 18.17 -25.33
C THR A 2 10.82 17.79 -23.97
N PRO A 3 12.12 17.41 -23.88
CA PRO A 3 12.76 17.08 -22.59
C PRO A 3 12.64 18.19 -21.54
N ARG A 4 12.66 19.45 -21.97
CA ARG A 4 12.47 20.61 -21.10
C ARG A 4 11.03 20.73 -20.58
N GLY A 5 10.03 20.36 -21.40
CA GLY A 5 8.63 20.32 -21.00
C GLY A 5 8.35 19.19 -20.00
N GLU A 6 8.97 18.06 -20.20
CA GLU A 6 8.88 16.90 -19.30
C GLU A 6 9.47 17.21 -17.91
N GLY A 7 10.66 17.81 -17.86
CA GLY A 7 11.26 18.26 -16.60
C GLY A 7 10.39 19.29 -15.87
N ARG A 8 9.72 20.19 -16.59
CA ARG A 8 8.77 21.17 -16.00
C ARG A 8 7.54 20.48 -15.43
N ARG A 9 6.95 19.55 -16.17
CA ARG A 9 5.80 18.75 -15.71
C ARG A 9 6.17 17.98 -14.43
N GLN A 10 7.32 17.33 -14.41
CA GLN A 10 7.79 16.59 -13.25
C GLN A 10 8.00 17.49 -12.03
N ALA A 11 8.61 18.67 -12.18
CA ALA A 11 8.79 19.63 -11.10
C ALA A 11 7.45 20.09 -10.47
N ILE A 12 6.41 20.22 -11.28
CA ILE A 12 5.07 20.57 -10.82
C ILE A 12 4.46 19.41 -10.01
N ILE A 13 4.60 18.17 -10.47
CA ILE A 13 4.13 16.97 -9.75
C ILE A 13 4.84 16.84 -8.40
N GLU A 14 6.16 17.00 -8.36
CA GLU A 14 6.95 16.93 -7.13
C GLU A 14 6.58 18.01 -6.13
N ALA A 15 6.31 19.23 -6.61
CA ALA A 15 5.81 20.31 -5.76
C ALA A 15 4.45 19.98 -5.15
N ALA A 16 3.52 19.43 -5.93
CA ALA A 16 2.22 18.99 -5.43
C ALA A 16 2.35 17.82 -4.45
N ALA A 17 3.19 16.83 -4.76
CA ALA A 17 3.48 15.71 -3.89
C ALA A 17 4.07 16.15 -2.54
N ALA A 18 4.96 17.15 -2.56
CA ALA A 18 5.53 17.73 -1.35
C ALA A 18 4.46 18.46 -0.51
N ILE A 19 3.56 19.23 -1.14
CA ILE A 19 2.44 19.89 -0.43
C ILE A 19 1.53 18.84 0.22
N ILE A 20 1.21 17.77 -0.49
CA ILE A 20 0.42 16.66 0.09
C ILE A 20 1.14 16.12 1.34
N ARG A 21 2.43 15.88 1.30
CA ARG A 21 3.20 15.35 2.46
C ARG A 21 3.24 16.29 3.65
N GLU A 22 3.23 17.59 3.42
CA GLU A 22 3.37 18.60 4.48
C GLU A 22 2.04 19.03 5.07
N SER A 23 1.00 19.12 4.24
CA SER A 23 -0.25 19.81 4.60
C SER A 23 -1.51 19.06 4.17
N GLY A 24 -1.37 17.87 3.57
CA GLY A 24 -2.49 17.09 3.06
C GLY A 24 -3.00 17.54 1.68
N PRO A 25 -3.86 16.73 1.02
CA PRO A 25 -4.32 17.00 -0.34
C PRO A 25 -5.20 18.25 -0.46
N SER A 26 -5.90 18.67 0.59
CA SER A 26 -6.73 19.88 0.59
C SER A 26 -5.93 21.18 0.45
N ALA A 27 -4.64 21.16 0.77
CA ALA A 27 -3.75 22.32 0.59
C ALA A 27 -3.22 22.47 -0.85
N VAL A 28 -3.47 21.49 -1.73
CA VAL A 28 -3.06 21.53 -3.12
C VAL A 28 -4.02 22.38 -3.93
N SER A 29 -3.48 23.37 -4.61
CA SER A 29 -4.16 24.18 -5.61
C SER A 29 -3.18 24.55 -6.72
N HIS A 30 -3.66 24.88 -7.90
CA HIS A 30 -2.77 25.35 -8.97
C HIS A 30 -1.88 26.51 -8.52
N ARG A 31 -2.40 27.43 -7.68
CA ARG A 31 -1.65 28.56 -7.13
C ARG A 31 -0.55 28.13 -6.14
N SER A 32 -0.88 27.26 -5.19
CA SER A 32 0.11 26.77 -4.19
C SER A 32 1.22 25.98 -4.87
N VAL A 33 0.86 25.16 -5.85
CA VAL A 33 1.82 24.35 -6.62
C VAL A 33 2.69 25.22 -7.52
N ALA A 34 2.12 26.17 -8.26
CA ALA A 34 2.87 27.11 -9.10
C ALA A 34 3.92 27.89 -8.29
N LYS A 35 3.51 28.42 -7.12
CA LYS A 35 4.41 29.11 -6.18
C LYS A 35 5.57 28.20 -5.73
N ARG A 36 5.28 26.97 -5.38
CA ARG A 36 6.30 26.02 -4.89
C ARG A 36 7.23 25.53 -6.01
N ALA A 37 6.67 25.28 -7.21
CA ALA A 37 7.44 24.84 -8.37
C ALA A 37 8.24 25.96 -9.07
N GLY A 38 8.08 27.20 -8.64
CA GLY A 38 8.74 28.35 -9.26
C GLY A 38 8.27 28.56 -10.71
N CYS A 39 7.00 28.34 -11.01
CA CYS A 39 6.45 28.47 -12.34
C CYS A 39 5.19 29.36 -12.38
N SER A 40 4.73 29.70 -13.60
CA SER A 40 3.49 30.45 -13.77
C SER A 40 2.25 29.59 -13.45
N LEU A 41 1.17 30.24 -13.06
CA LEU A 41 -0.12 29.55 -12.86
C LEU A 41 -0.60 28.87 -14.16
N SER A 42 -0.40 29.52 -15.31
CA SER A 42 -0.74 28.97 -16.64
C SER A 42 0.04 27.70 -16.97
N ALA A 43 1.27 27.52 -16.44
CA ALA A 43 2.01 26.29 -16.64
C ALA A 43 1.33 25.11 -15.96
N THR A 44 0.77 25.27 -14.78
CA THR A 44 0.09 24.18 -14.05
C THR A 44 -1.21 23.75 -14.75
N THR A 45 -1.92 24.67 -15.39
CA THR A 45 -3.15 24.36 -16.15
C THR A 45 -2.85 23.85 -17.57
N TYR A 46 -1.66 24.11 -18.09
CA TYR A 46 -1.21 23.60 -19.39
C TYR A 46 -0.83 22.12 -19.36
N TYR A 47 -0.19 21.67 -18.28
CA TYR A 47 0.33 20.29 -18.18
C TYR A 47 -0.66 19.28 -17.59
N PHE A 48 -1.75 19.71 -16.97
CA PHE A 48 -2.69 18.84 -16.27
C PHE A 48 -4.14 19.16 -16.62
N ASP A 49 -4.95 18.13 -16.82
CA ASP A 49 -6.38 18.21 -17.13
C ASP A 49 -7.23 18.62 -15.90
N GLY A 50 -6.66 19.42 -15.03
CA GLY A 50 -7.28 19.92 -13.82
C GLY A 50 -6.57 19.50 -12.55
N LEU A 51 -7.13 19.92 -11.41
CA LEU A 51 -6.56 19.67 -10.10
C LEU A 51 -6.58 18.18 -9.74
N GLU A 52 -7.57 17.44 -10.21
CA GLU A 52 -7.71 16.00 -9.93
C GLU A 52 -6.60 15.17 -10.57
N ASP A 53 -6.24 15.47 -11.83
CA ASP A 53 -5.11 14.82 -12.49
C ASP A 53 -3.80 15.13 -11.74
N LEU A 54 -3.57 16.38 -11.38
CA LEU A 54 -2.40 16.77 -10.61
C LEU A 54 -2.32 16.07 -9.24
N LEU A 55 -3.44 15.97 -8.52
CA LEU A 55 -3.53 15.24 -7.25
C LEU A 55 -3.26 13.74 -7.43
N HIS A 56 -3.77 13.14 -8.50
CA HIS A 56 -3.51 11.74 -8.82
C HIS A 56 -2.03 11.49 -9.09
N GLN A 57 -1.39 12.29 -9.94
CA GLN A 57 0.03 12.17 -10.25
C GLN A 57 0.91 12.38 -9.00
N ALA A 58 0.58 13.36 -8.18
CA ALA A 58 1.28 13.62 -6.91
C ALA A 58 1.12 12.45 -5.91
N GLY A 59 -0.07 11.84 -5.87
CA GLY A 59 -0.34 10.65 -5.09
C GLY A 59 0.50 9.45 -5.54
N LEU A 60 0.66 9.24 -6.86
CA LEU A 60 1.52 8.19 -7.42
C LEU A 60 2.98 8.39 -7.01
N VAL A 61 3.48 9.62 -7.02
CA VAL A 61 4.85 9.92 -6.54
C VAL A 61 4.99 9.53 -5.06
N ASN A 62 4.06 9.93 -4.21
CA ASN A 62 4.14 9.67 -2.78
C ASN A 62 4.11 8.17 -2.45
N ILE A 63 3.18 7.42 -3.02
CA ILE A 63 3.12 5.97 -2.78
C ILE A 63 4.32 5.25 -3.43
N GLY A 64 4.81 5.76 -4.56
CA GLY A 64 6.02 5.27 -5.22
C GLY A 64 7.26 5.38 -4.33
N LEU A 65 7.44 6.49 -3.60
CA LEU A 65 8.53 6.67 -2.64
C LEU A 65 8.48 5.63 -1.50
N TRP A 66 7.29 5.25 -1.06
CA TRP A 66 7.15 4.22 -0.03
C TRP A 66 7.45 2.83 -0.57
N ALA A 67 6.94 2.53 -1.75
CA ALA A 67 7.21 1.26 -2.41
C ALA A 67 8.71 1.08 -2.68
N SER A 68 9.37 2.08 -3.24
CA SER A 68 10.82 2.03 -3.50
C SER A 68 11.63 1.84 -2.23
N ARG A 69 11.27 2.50 -1.12
CA ARG A 69 11.94 2.25 0.16
C ARG A 69 11.79 0.81 0.63
N ALA A 70 10.59 0.25 0.53
CA ALA A 70 10.36 -1.14 0.91
C ALA A 70 11.12 -2.10 0.01
N GLU A 71 11.25 -1.80 -1.28
CA GLU A 71 12.07 -2.55 -2.24
C GLU A 71 13.56 -2.50 -1.87
N ASP A 72 14.10 -1.33 -1.55
CA ASP A 72 15.49 -1.17 -1.09
C ASP A 72 15.76 -1.97 0.20
N VAL A 73 14.77 -2.03 1.11
CA VAL A 73 14.89 -2.86 2.31
C VAL A 73 14.84 -4.33 1.95
N ALA A 74 13.97 -4.75 1.04
CA ALA A 74 13.89 -6.14 0.59
C ALA A 74 15.22 -6.61 0.00
N ASP A 75 15.82 -5.79 -0.87
CA ASP A 75 17.13 -6.09 -1.49
C ASP A 75 18.23 -6.24 -0.42
N ARG A 76 18.24 -5.35 0.60
CA ARG A 76 19.20 -5.43 1.71
C ARG A 76 19.00 -6.66 2.59
N VAL A 77 17.76 -7.05 2.84
CA VAL A 77 17.44 -8.23 3.66
C VAL A 77 17.80 -9.50 2.90
N GLU A 78 17.56 -9.57 1.59
CA GLU A 78 17.96 -10.69 0.74
C GLU A 78 19.48 -10.83 0.64
N ALA A 79 20.23 -9.72 0.65
CA ALA A 79 21.69 -9.71 0.67
C ALA A 79 22.29 -9.95 2.07
N PHE A 80 21.48 -9.96 3.12
CA PHE A 80 21.97 -10.11 4.49
C PHE A 80 22.50 -11.52 4.74
N LYS A 81 23.76 -11.59 5.21
CA LYS A 81 24.41 -12.87 5.52
C LYS A 81 24.16 -13.25 6.99
N GLY A 82 23.64 -14.44 7.20
CA GLY A 82 23.33 -14.96 8.53
C GLY A 82 21.84 -14.93 8.85
N VAL A 83 21.50 -15.35 10.07
CA VAL A 83 20.11 -15.35 10.56
C VAL A 83 19.90 -14.12 11.43
N PRO A 84 19.02 -13.18 11.00
CA PRO A 84 18.77 -11.99 11.80
C PRO A 84 18.07 -12.35 13.11
N ASP A 85 18.50 -11.75 14.21
CA ASP A 85 17.84 -11.83 15.50
C ASP A 85 16.49 -11.09 15.49
N LEU A 86 15.68 -11.24 16.54
CA LEU A 86 14.36 -10.63 16.61
C LEU A 86 14.41 -9.10 16.48
N SER A 87 15.39 -8.45 17.11
CA SER A 87 15.57 -7.00 17.05
C SER A 87 15.92 -6.53 15.64
N GLN A 88 16.76 -7.28 14.93
CA GLN A 88 17.10 -7.02 13.54
C GLN A 88 15.89 -7.22 12.61
N ARG A 89 15.09 -8.28 12.83
CA ARG A 89 13.85 -8.54 12.08
C ARG A 89 12.87 -7.37 12.22
N VAL A 90 12.57 -6.97 13.45
CA VAL A 90 11.68 -5.81 13.73
C VAL A 90 12.24 -4.54 13.09
N ARG A 91 13.55 -4.31 13.17
CA ARG A 91 14.20 -3.14 12.55
C ARG A 91 14.02 -3.11 11.05
N PHE A 92 14.21 -4.22 10.35
CA PHE A 92 14.00 -4.30 8.89
C PHE A 92 12.54 -4.03 8.52
N ILE A 93 11.59 -4.62 9.25
CA ILE A 93 10.15 -4.37 9.03
C ILE A 93 9.83 -2.88 9.20
N LEU A 94 10.30 -2.25 10.27
CA LEU A 94 10.09 -0.81 10.51
C LEU A 94 10.74 0.08 9.43
N GLN A 95 11.92 -0.30 8.93
CA GLN A 95 12.57 0.42 7.85
C GLN A 95 11.78 0.35 6.53
N ALA A 96 11.10 -0.76 6.27
CA ALA A 96 10.26 -0.94 5.09
C ALA A 96 8.93 -0.18 5.18
N THR A 97 8.41 0.02 6.40
CA THR A 97 7.05 0.52 6.63
C THR A 97 6.98 1.97 7.10
N LEU A 98 7.96 2.42 7.89
CA LEU A 98 7.99 3.79 8.44
C LEU A 98 8.90 4.73 7.63
N PRO A 99 8.58 6.03 7.56
CA PRO A 99 9.47 7.03 7.00
C PRO A 99 10.84 7.03 7.69
N ALA A 100 11.92 7.19 6.92
CA ALA A 100 13.28 7.22 7.48
C ALA A 100 13.50 8.47 8.36
N HIS A 101 12.99 9.61 7.89
CA HIS A 101 13.16 10.93 8.52
C HIS A 101 11.87 11.74 8.37
N GLY A 102 11.68 12.72 9.22
CA GLY A 102 10.62 13.71 9.09
C GLY A 102 9.48 13.54 10.09
N ALA A 103 8.49 14.38 9.95
CA ALA A 103 7.33 14.43 10.80
C ALA A 103 6.40 13.24 10.51
N TYR A 104 6.46 12.21 11.31
CA TYR A 104 5.53 11.07 11.24
C TYR A 104 4.07 11.53 11.22
N PHE A 105 3.76 12.60 11.94
CA PHE A 105 2.44 13.20 11.96
C PHE A 105 1.95 13.60 10.55
N GLY A 106 2.76 14.31 9.76
CA GLY A 106 2.41 14.68 8.39
C GLY A 106 2.15 13.47 7.50
N HIS A 107 2.94 12.40 7.64
CA HIS A 107 2.76 11.15 6.94
C HIS A 107 1.39 10.51 7.22
N TYR A 108 0.98 10.42 8.50
CA TYR A 108 -0.30 9.82 8.88
C TYR A 108 -1.49 10.71 8.60
N LEU A 109 -1.35 12.03 8.72
CA LEU A 109 -2.37 12.97 8.24
C LEU A 109 -2.67 12.78 6.76
N GLN A 110 -1.65 12.51 5.95
CA GLN A 110 -1.84 12.23 4.52
C GLN A 110 -2.60 10.94 4.27
N LEU A 111 -2.28 9.86 4.99
CA LEU A 111 -2.99 8.60 4.88
C LEU A 111 -4.48 8.77 5.20
N ILE A 112 -4.80 9.46 6.28
CA ILE A 112 -6.17 9.74 6.69
C ILE A 112 -6.86 10.67 5.69
N SER A 113 -6.20 11.76 5.29
CA SER A 113 -6.75 12.75 4.36
C SER A 113 -6.89 12.21 2.93
N ALA A 114 -6.00 11.31 2.49
CA ALA A 114 -6.07 10.68 1.18
C ALA A 114 -7.37 9.89 0.97
N SER A 115 -7.99 9.40 2.05
CA SER A 115 -9.29 8.73 1.98
C SER A 115 -10.43 9.66 1.53
N GLN A 116 -10.30 10.95 1.74
CA GLN A 116 -11.28 11.97 1.37
C GLN A 116 -11.05 12.54 -0.04
N ALA A 117 -9.81 12.48 -0.55
CA ALA A 117 -9.46 12.96 -1.88
C ALA A 117 -9.45 11.79 -2.88
N SER A 118 -10.51 11.62 -3.66
CA SER A 118 -10.70 10.50 -4.60
C SER A 118 -9.49 10.24 -5.52
N PRO A 119 -8.88 11.25 -6.16
CA PRO A 119 -7.71 11.04 -7.03
C PRO A 119 -6.49 10.48 -6.29
N VAL A 120 -6.20 10.99 -5.09
CA VAL A 120 -5.08 10.52 -4.25
C VAL A 120 -5.33 9.10 -3.75
N LYS A 121 -6.55 8.80 -3.33
CA LYS A 121 -6.97 7.44 -2.93
C LYS A 121 -6.77 6.43 -4.06
N HIS A 122 -7.10 6.81 -5.30
CA HIS A 122 -6.91 5.95 -6.46
C HIS A 122 -5.43 5.64 -6.73
N ALA A 123 -4.59 6.68 -6.68
CA ALA A 123 -3.14 6.53 -6.80
C ALA A 123 -2.56 5.61 -5.72
N TYR A 124 -2.97 5.78 -4.47
CA TYR A 124 -2.50 4.94 -3.35
C TYR A 124 -2.94 3.48 -3.49
N ARG A 125 -4.14 3.23 -4.01
CA ARG A 125 -4.59 1.86 -4.28
C ARG A 125 -3.72 1.16 -5.31
N GLN A 126 -3.34 1.85 -6.38
CA GLN A 126 -2.43 1.31 -7.40
C GLN A 126 -1.03 1.03 -6.85
N GLY A 127 -0.47 1.97 -6.09
CA GLY A 127 0.88 1.83 -5.52
C GLY A 127 0.97 0.82 -4.36
N ARG A 128 -0.15 0.53 -3.68
CA ARG A 128 -0.19 -0.40 -2.55
C ARG A 128 0.23 -1.82 -2.94
N GLN A 129 -0.09 -2.26 -4.14
CA GLN A 129 0.30 -3.60 -4.62
C GLN A 129 1.83 -3.76 -4.65
N ARG A 130 2.53 -2.75 -5.14
CA ARG A 130 4.00 -2.73 -5.20
C ARG A 130 4.62 -2.72 -3.80
N LEU A 131 4.09 -1.89 -2.90
CA LEU A 131 4.50 -1.84 -1.49
C LEU A 131 4.30 -3.19 -0.79
N ASN A 132 3.13 -3.80 -0.93
CA ASN A 132 2.83 -5.10 -0.33
C ASN A 132 3.72 -6.21 -0.90
N ALA A 133 4.02 -6.18 -2.22
CA ALA A 133 4.92 -7.14 -2.83
C ALA A 133 6.35 -7.04 -2.25
N ALA A 134 6.87 -5.83 -2.09
CA ALA A 134 8.18 -5.60 -1.48
C ALA A 134 8.20 -6.05 0.00
N LEU A 135 7.18 -5.70 0.77
CA LEU A 135 7.08 -6.11 2.17
C LEU A 135 6.96 -7.64 2.31
N ARG A 136 6.25 -8.30 1.39
CA ARG A 136 6.18 -9.78 1.37
C ARG A 136 7.55 -10.42 1.11
N ARG A 137 8.41 -9.81 0.29
CA ARG A 137 9.82 -10.24 0.12
C ARG A 137 10.57 -10.13 1.44
N VAL A 138 10.47 -8.98 2.12
CA VAL A 138 11.09 -8.76 3.44
C VAL A 138 10.64 -9.83 4.43
N LEU A 139 9.34 -10.03 4.59
CA LEU A 139 8.77 -10.96 5.57
C LEU A 139 9.18 -12.41 5.29
N ARG A 140 9.17 -12.83 4.02
CA ARG A 140 9.65 -14.17 3.61
C ARG A 140 11.11 -14.40 3.98
N GLN A 141 11.97 -13.45 3.67
CA GLN A 141 13.40 -13.57 3.96
C GLN A 141 13.70 -13.56 5.47
N LEU A 142 12.83 -12.92 6.26
CA LEU A 142 12.92 -12.92 7.71
C LEU A 142 12.26 -14.12 8.38
N ASP A 143 11.73 -15.08 7.61
CA ASP A 143 10.93 -16.20 8.13
C ASP A 143 9.84 -15.73 9.10
N SER A 144 9.11 -14.69 8.69
CA SER A 144 8.05 -14.11 9.48
C SER A 144 6.70 -14.72 9.10
N PRO A 145 5.87 -15.12 10.08
CA PRO A 145 4.53 -15.66 9.82
C PRO A 145 3.51 -14.56 9.51
N LEU A 146 3.93 -13.29 9.46
CA LEU A 146 3.03 -12.15 9.28
C LEU A 146 2.79 -11.85 7.80
N GLU A 147 1.56 -11.43 7.49
CA GLU A 147 1.23 -10.91 6.16
C GLU A 147 1.47 -9.38 6.08
N PRO A 148 1.78 -8.84 4.89
CA PRO A 148 2.04 -7.41 4.69
C PRO A 148 0.94 -6.50 5.22
N GLU A 149 -0.32 -6.87 5.01
CA GLU A 149 -1.49 -6.12 5.42
C GLU A 149 -1.59 -6.02 6.96
N MET A 150 -1.27 -7.10 7.66
CA MET A 150 -1.25 -7.14 9.11
C MET A 150 -0.13 -6.26 9.67
N VAL A 151 1.07 -6.36 9.10
CA VAL A 151 2.21 -5.53 9.50
C VAL A 151 1.90 -4.04 9.32
N ILE A 152 1.34 -3.67 8.17
CA ILE A 152 0.97 -2.28 7.89
C ILE A 152 -0.09 -1.80 8.88
N ALA A 153 -1.15 -2.58 9.13
CA ALA A 153 -2.20 -2.21 10.07
C ALA A 153 -1.66 -1.99 11.50
N ILE A 154 -0.75 -2.85 11.95
CA ILE A 154 -0.11 -2.71 13.27
C ILE A 154 0.78 -1.47 13.33
N VAL A 155 1.61 -1.24 12.32
CA VAL A 155 2.51 -0.08 12.29
C VAL A 155 1.73 1.23 12.19
N ASP A 156 0.71 1.29 11.33
CA ASP A 156 -0.15 2.46 11.19
C ASP A 156 -0.92 2.73 12.49
N GLY A 157 -1.52 1.71 13.10
CA GLY A 157 -2.21 1.82 14.39
C GLY A 157 -1.27 2.25 15.52
N ALA A 158 -0.08 1.67 15.58
CA ALA A 158 0.95 2.05 16.55
C ALA A 158 1.36 3.52 16.42
N ALA A 159 1.49 4.00 15.18
CA ALA A 159 1.87 5.38 14.93
C ALA A 159 0.76 6.37 15.31
N VAL A 160 -0.49 6.08 14.94
CA VAL A 160 -1.64 6.91 15.33
C VAL A 160 -1.75 6.99 16.86
N THR A 161 -1.67 5.85 17.55
CA THR A 161 -1.71 5.79 19.01
C THR A 161 -0.55 6.56 19.65
N ALA A 162 0.68 6.32 19.18
CA ALA A 162 1.85 6.99 19.72
C ALA A 162 1.78 8.52 19.55
N LEU A 163 1.34 8.99 18.37
CA LEU A 163 1.19 10.42 18.10
C LEU A 163 0.11 11.06 18.98
N SER A 164 -1.02 10.39 19.18
CA SER A 164 -2.12 10.90 20.01
C SER A 164 -1.76 10.98 21.50
N GLU A 165 -0.86 10.12 21.96
CA GLU A 165 -0.41 10.04 23.35
C GLU A 165 0.96 10.70 23.61
N GLY A 166 1.55 11.35 22.61
CA GLY A 166 2.87 11.97 22.73
C GLY A 166 4.02 10.96 22.92
N ARG A 167 3.83 9.71 22.51
CA ARG A 167 4.84 8.63 22.59
C ARG A 167 5.69 8.56 21.34
N ASN A 168 6.82 7.86 21.44
CA ASN A 168 7.69 7.62 20.29
C ASN A 168 7.11 6.56 19.36
N VAL A 169 6.86 6.92 18.09
CA VAL A 169 6.27 6.06 17.07
C VAL A 169 7.08 4.78 16.85
N LYS A 170 8.41 4.91 16.70
CA LYS A 170 9.28 3.74 16.40
C LYS A 170 9.29 2.74 17.53
N SER A 171 9.43 3.20 18.79
CA SER A 171 9.45 2.30 19.93
C SER A 171 8.10 1.64 20.18
N THR A 172 6.98 2.37 19.98
CA THR A 172 5.63 1.81 20.09
C THR A 172 5.40 0.74 19.03
N ALA A 173 5.72 1.02 17.77
CA ALA A 173 5.57 0.06 16.69
C ALA A 173 6.52 -1.15 16.85
N ALA A 174 7.75 -0.93 17.35
CA ALA A 174 8.69 -2.02 17.63
C ALA A 174 8.16 -2.98 18.70
N GLY A 175 7.61 -2.47 19.79
CA GLY A 175 7.01 -3.28 20.86
C GLY A 175 5.88 -4.13 20.31
N LEU A 176 4.89 -3.51 19.65
CA LEU A 176 3.73 -4.24 19.10
C LEU A 176 4.11 -5.28 18.04
N LEU A 177 5.09 -4.99 17.18
CA LEU A 177 5.59 -5.97 16.21
C LEU A 177 6.32 -7.14 16.91
N THR A 178 7.08 -6.86 17.96
CA THR A 178 7.75 -7.90 18.76
C THR A 178 6.72 -8.85 19.38
N ASP A 179 5.71 -8.29 20.05
CA ASP A 179 4.64 -9.07 20.68
C ASP A 179 3.87 -9.88 19.65
N LEU A 180 3.54 -9.28 18.49
CA LEU A 180 2.84 -9.95 17.42
C LEU A 180 3.65 -11.11 16.83
N ILE A 181 4.96 -10.94 16.61
CA ILE A 181 5.83 -12.02 16.10
C ILE A 181 5.89 -13.18 17.10
N PHE A 182 5.94 -12.90 18.41
CA PHE A 182 5.89 -13.95 19.44
C PHE A 182 4.58 -14.71 19.43
N LEU A 183 3.45 -13.99 19.38
CA LEU A 183 2.12 -14.59 19.36
C LEU A 183 1.90 -15.43 18.09
N ALA A 184 2.29 -14.92 16.93
CA ALA A 184 2.09 -15.58 15.65
C ALA A 184 2.90 -16.88 15.48
N ARG A 185 4.02 -17.03 16.18
CA ARG A 185 4.81 -18.28 16.18
C ARG A 185 4.12 -19.41 16.93
N GLY A 186 3.18 -19.12 17.82
CA GLY A 186 2.39 -20.10 18.58
C GLY A 186 0.99 -20.36 18.03
N MET A 187 0.56 -19.63 16.99
CA MET A 187 -0.80 -19.70 16.43
C MET A 187 -0.81 -20.28 15.01
N PRO A 188 -1.84 -21.05 14.61
CA PRO A 188 -2.05 -21.40 13.21
C PRO A 188 -2.30 -20.13 12.38
N PRO A 189 -1.99 -20.14 11.06
CA PRO A 189 -2.18 -18.98 10.21
C PRO A 189 -3.64 -18.52 10.22
N PHE A 190 -3.81 -17.19 10.34
CA PHE A 190 -5.13 -16.55 10.29
C PHE A 190 -5.78 -16.78 8.92
N GLN A 191 -6.93 -17.46 8.90
CA GLN A 191 -7.76 -17.57 7.72
C GLN A 191 -8.76 -16.42 7.71
N ALA A 192 -8.65 -15.52 6.74
CA ALA A 192 -9.61 -14.44 6.56
C ALA A 192 -11.00 -15.01 6.26
N PRO A 193 -12.07 -14.53 6.92
CA PRO A 193 -13.44 -14.92 6.58
C PRO A 193 -13.75 -14.57 5.12
N GLY A 194 -14.06 -15.57 4.29
CA GLY A 194 -14.42 -15.37 2.89
C GLY A 194 -13.41 -15.84 1.83
N ALA A 195 -12.24 -16.37 2.20
CA ALA A 195 -11.40 -17.10 1.27
C ALA A 195 -11.94 -18.55 1.10
N THR A 196 -13.05 -18.71 0.39
CA THR A 196 -13.48 -20.03 -0.06
C THR A 196 -12.45 -20.55 -1.05
N ALA A 197 -11.74 -21.59 -0.64
CA ALA A 197 -10.96 -22.41 -1.56
C ALA A 197 -11.88 -22.84 -2.71
N GLY A 198 -11.58 -22.40 -3.92
CA GLY A 198 -12.26 -22.87 -5.12
C GLY A 198 -12.08 -24.38 -5.21
N SER A 199 -13.12 -25.12 -4.82
CA SER A 199 -13.21 -26.55 -5.07
C SER A 199 -13.27 -26.74 -6.59
N THR A 200 -12.18 -27.18 -7.17
CA THR A 200 -12.17 -27.79 -8.49
C THR A 200 -12.92 -29.13 -8.40
N SER A 201 -14.23 -29.08 -8.55
CA SER A 201 -15.03 -30.26 -8.81
C SER A 201 -14.83 -30.62 -10.27
N THR A 202 -14.10 -31.68 -10.50
CA THR A 202 -14.01 -32.40 -11.78
C THR A 202 -15.39 -32.93 -12.11
N PRO A 203 -15.99 -32.67 -13.30
CA PRO A 203 -17.27 -33.26 -13.67
C PRO A 203 -17.06 -34.73 -14.01
N THR A 204 -17.60 -35.59 -13.17
CA THR A 204 -17.76 -37.03 -13.46
C THR A 204 -18.77 -37.22 -14.60
N ALA A 205 -18.29 -37.76 -15.70
CA ALA A 205 -19.15 -38.12 -16.84
C ALA A 205 -20.17 -39.19 -16.44
N HIS A 206 -21.44 -38.81 -16.37
CA HIS A 206 -22.55 -39.74 -16.29
C HIS A 206 -22.93 -40.20 -17.69
N THR A 207 -22.65 -41.47 -17.97
CA THR A 207 -23.10 -42.26 -19.10
C THR A 207 -24.62 -42.36 -19.06
N THR A 208 -25.33 -41.77 -20.01
CA THR A 208 -26.76 -41.90 -20.23
C THR A 208 -27.08 -43.26 -20.84
N ARG A 209 -27.71 -44.13 -20.09
CA ARG A 209 -28.43 -45.31 -20.63
C ARG A 209 -29.78 -44.89 -21.16
N SER A 210 -30.01 -45.08 -22.45
CA SER A 210 -31.29 -45.02 -23.09
C SER A 210 -32.23 -46.13 -22.53
N ALA A 211 -33.37 -45.71 -22.09
CA ALA A 211 -34.53 -46.63 -21.88
C ALA A 211 -35.69 -46.13 -22.73
N THR A 212 -35.99 -46.94 -23.72
CA THR A 212 -37.18 -46.88 -24.56
C THR A 212 -38.43 -47.25 -23.73
N VAL A 213 -39.41 -46.40 -23.71
CA VAL A 213 -40.77 -46.81 -23.24
C VAL A 213 -41.79 -46.39 -24.26
N THR A 214 -42.47 -47.41 -24.68
CA THR A 214 -43.55 -47.48 -25.63
C THR A 214 -44.80 -46.74 -25.14
N SER A 215 -45.48 -46.20 -26.15
CA SER A 215 -46.83 -45.61 -26.10
C SER A 215 -47.91 -46.61 -25.66
N SER A 216 -48.88 -46.14 -24.89
CA SER A 216 -50.24 -46.61 -25.02
C SER A 216 -51.25 -45.51 -24.70
N SER A 217 -52.15 -45.32 -25.65
CA SER A 217 -53.34 -44.49 -25.71
C SER A 217 -54.45 -45.04 -24.79
N SER A 218 -55.25 -44.16 -24.20
CA SER A 218 -56.73 -44.36 -24.05
C SER A 218 -57.33 -43.17 -23.34
N ALA A 219 -58.05 -42.33 -23.96
CA ALA A 219 -59.47 -42.09 -23.99
C ALA A 219 -60.23 -42.12 -22.62
N GLY A 220 -60.86 -40.95 -22.34
CA GLY A 220 -61.79 -40.71 -21.25
C GLY A 220 -62.02 -39.21 -21.07
#